data_056a1d3933c86a17d67f08d9631208ca
#
_entry.id   056a1d3933c86a17d67f08d9631208ca
#
_cell.length_a   1.000
_cell.length_b   1.000
_cell.length_c   1.000
_cell.angle_alpha   90.00
_cell.angle_beta   90.00
_cell.angle_gamma   90.00
#
_symmetry.space_group_name_H-M   'P 1'
#
loop_
_entity.id
_entity.type
_entity.pdbx_description
1 polymer ?
#
loop_
_entity_poly.entity_id
_entity_poly.type
_entity_poly.pdbx_seq_one_letter_code
_entity_poly.pdbx_strand_id
1 'polypeptide(L)'
;MDTESLLKSLNENKVKFVIIGAASFPFHGYSRATLDIDIFIENTKDNAKNTLKALKSFGYDISDISVADLQTKKVLIRQYILETDIHPFVKGVTFKEVWKNKVKGKIGSQEVFFASLDDLIKMKKSAGRRKDKEDLRILIKLKNKKQTLTKNR
;
A
#
# COMPACT_ATOMS: atom_id res chain seq x y z
N MET A 1 3.50 -15.46 -10.09
CA MET A 1 2.70 -15.08 -8.91
C MET A 1 3.51 -14.25 -7.91
N ASP A 2 4.17 -13.27 -8.44
CA ASP A 2 4.98 -12.33 -7.68
C ASP A 2 4.26 -10.99 -7.53
N THR A 3 4.92 -10.05 -6.85
CA THR A 3 4.37 -8.72 -6.61
C THR A 3 4.11 -7.99 -7.92
N GLU A 4 5.03 -8.05 -8.87
CA GLU A 4 4.86 -7.38 -10.18
C GLU A 4 3.61 -7.87 -10.90
N SER A 5 3.36 -9.18 -10.91
CA SER A 5 2.17 -9.78 -11.54
C SER A 5 0.88 -9.34 -10.86
N LEU A 6 0.88 -9.22 -9.53
CA LEU A 6 -0.26 -8.72 -8.78
C LEU A 6 -0.56 -7.26 -9.16
N LEU A 7 0.47 -6.43 -9.21
CA LEU A 7 0.32 -5.00 -9.55
C LEU A 7 -0.13 -4.81 -10.99
N LYS A 8 0.38 -5.65 -11.90
CA LYS A 8 -0.08 -5.67 -13.28
C LYS A 8 -1.57 -5.96 -13.37
N SER A 9 -2.05 -6.96 -12.63
CA SER A 9 -3.47 -7.32 -12.60
C SER A 9 -4.33 -6.18 -12.04
N LEU A 10 -3.87 -5.52 -10.97
CA LEU A 10 -4.57 -4.35 -10.42
C LEU A 10 -4.65 -3.21 -11.44
N ASN A 11 -3.55 -2.92 -12.13
CA ASN A 11 -3.51 -1.87 -13.15
C ASN A 11 -4.40 -2.19 -14.35
N GLU A 12 -4.35 -3.43 -14.85
CA GLU A 12 -5.18 -3.86 -15.98
C GLU A 12 -6.68 -3.80 -15.69
N ASN A 13 -7.05 -4.03 -14.45
CA ASN A 13 -8.44 -3.95 -14.00
C ASN A 13 -8.83 -2.57 -13.49
N LYS A 14 -7.99 -1.56 -13.71
CA LYS A 14 -8.25 -0.15 -13.39
C LYS A 14 -8.59 0.08 -11.92
N VAL A 15 -7.95 -0.67 -11.04
CA VAL A 15 -8.10 -0.48 -9.59
C VAL A 15 -7.41 0.82 -9.18
N LYS A 16 -8.11 1.63 -8.41
CA LYS A 16 -7.55 2.85 -7.82
C LYS A 16 -6.97 2.49 -6.46
N PHE A 17 -5.63 2.50 -6.36
CA PHE A 17 -4.93 2.06 -5.16
C PHE A 17 -3.60 2.78 -4.96
N VAL A 18 -3.13 2.74 -3.72
CA VAL A 18 -1.81 3.24 -3.33
C VAL A 18 -1.13 2.14 -2.51
N ILE A 19 0.16 1.92 -2.76
CA ILE A 19 0.95 0.97 -1.98
C ILE A 19 1.39 1.65 -0.69
N ILE A 20 1.13 0.99 0.43
CA ILE A 20 1.50 1.43 1.77
C ILE A 20 2.36 0.36 2.45
N GLY A 21 2.73 0.58 3.70
CA GLY A 21 3.47 -0.40 4.49
C GLY A 21 4.91 -0.60 4.03
N ALA A 22 5.52 -1.71 4.45
CA ALA A 22 6.94 -1.98 4.23
C ALA A 22 7.35 -2.07 2.76
N ALA A 23 6.42 -2.44 1.86
CA ALA A 23 6.70 -2.49 0.42
C ALA A 23 6.94 -1.11 -0.18
N SER A 24 6.47 -0.03 0.47
CA SER A 24 6.71 1.35 0.04
C SER A 24 8.03 1.93 0.55
N PHE A 25 8.64 1.33 1.57
CA PHE A 25 9.81 1.89 2.25
C PHE A 25 11.05 1.99 1.35
N PRO A 26 11.39 0.98 0.52
CA PRO A 26 12.56 1.11 -0.35
C PRO A 26 12.49 2.31 -1.29
N PHE A 27 11.29 2.65 -1.75
CA PHE A 27 11.07 3.83 -2.60
C PHE A 27 11.50 5.13 -1.89
N HIS A 28 11.35 5.19 -0.57
CA HIS A 28 11.73 6.34 0.24
C HIS A 28 13.17 6.24 0.80
N GLY A 29 13.90 5.20 0.48
CA GLY A 29 15.29 5.04 0.91
C GLY A 29 15.50 4.14 2.12
N TYR A 30 14.45 3.47 2.61
CA TYR A 30 14.54 2.51 3.70
C TYR A 30 14.41 1.08 3.17
N SER A 31 15.55 0.41 3.00
CA SER A 31 15.57 -0.97 2.52
C SER A 31 15.16 -1.92 3.65
N ARG A 32 14.07 -2.63 3.45
CA ARG A 32 13.55 -3.62 4.40
C ARG A 32 12.93 -4.78 3.64
N ALA A 33 13.41 -6.00 3.94
CA ALA A 33 12.84 -7.20 3.35
C ALA A 33 11.42 -7.42 3.87
N THR A 34 10.49 -7.73 2.98
CA THR A 34 9.12 -8.10 3.32
C THR A 34 8.54 -9.04 2.28
N LEU A 35 7.72 -9.99 2.74
CA LEU A 35 6.89 -10.84 1.88
C LEU A 35 5.47 -10.31 1.78
N ASP A 36 5.18 -9.21 2.49
CA ASP A 36 3.84 -8.61 2.54
C ASP A 36 3.74 -7.46 1.57
N ILE A 37 2.59 -7.34 0.92
CA ILE A 37 2.23 -6.12 0.21
C ILE A 37 0.92 -5.58 0.77
N ASP A 38 0.92 -4.32 1.16
CA ASP A 38 -0.24 -3.62 1.69
C ASP A 38 -0.78 -2.67 0.62
N ILE A 39 -2.02 -2.90 0.22
CA ILE A 39 -2.71 -2.15 -0.83
C ILE A 39 -3.85 -1.36 -0.21
N PHE A 40 -3.79 -0.04 -0.30
CA PHE A 40 -4.87 0.86 0.13
C PHE A 40 -5.73 1.20 -1.08
N ILE A 41 -6.98 0.78 -1.08
CA ILE A 41 -7.91 0.98 -2.20
C ILE A 41 -8.91 2.10 -1.90
N GLU A 42 -9.33 2.82 -2.95
CA GLU A 42 -10.47 3.73 -2.82
C GLU A 42 -11.72 2.92 -2.49
N ASN A 43 -12.42 3.31 -1.43
CA ASN A 43 -13.58 2.58 -0.94
C ASN A 43 -14.84 3.00 -1.68
N THR A 44 -15.01 2.48 -2.88
CA THR A 44 -16.24 2.57 -3.67
C THR A 44 -16.66 1.17 -4.11
N LYS A 45 -17.94 0.99 -4.39
CA LYS A 45 -18.45 -0.30 -4.86
C LYS A 45 -17.78 -0.72 -6.17
N ASP A 46 -17.64 0.20 -7.12
CA ASP A 46 -17.03 -0.07 -8.42
C ASP A 46 -15.56 -0.45 -8.28
N ASN A 47 -14.82 0.27 -7.45
CA ASN A 47 -13.41 -0.04 -7.21
C ASN A 47 -13.24 -1.39 -6.50
N ALA A 48 -14.12 -1.73 -5.56
CA ALA A 48 -14.12 -3.04 -4.90
C ALA A 48 -14.41 -4.17 -5.90
N LYS A 49 -15.34 -3.97 -6.83
CA LYS A 49 -15.60 -4.93 -7.91
C LYS A 49 -14.38 -5.13 -8.79
N ASN A 50 -13.72 -4.05 -9.19
CA ASN A 50 -12.50 -4.10 -9.99
C ASN A 50 -11.38 -4.80 -9.23
N THR A 51 -11.28 -4.57 -7.93
CA THR A 51 -10.30 -5.23 -7.07
C THR A 51 -10.54 -6.74 -7.03
N LEU A 52 -11.77 -7.21 -6.89
CA LEU A 52 -12.10 -8.64 -6.96
C LEU A 52 -11.69 -9.26 -8.28
N LYS A 53 -11.99 -8.58 -9.39
CA LYS A 53 -11.59 -9.05 -10.73
C LYS A 53 -10.08 -9.18 -10.85
N ALA A 54 -9.34 -8.22 -10.31
CA ALA A 54 -7.88 -8.22 -10.34
C ALA A 54 -7.31 -9.37 -9.51
N LEU A 55 -7.84 -9.60 -8.32
CA LEU A 55 -7.40 -10.69 -7.44
C LEU A 55 -7.63 -12.05 -8.10
N LYS A 56 -8.79 -12.23 -8.72
CA LYS A 56 -9.12 -13.45 -9.45
C LYS A 56 -8.20 -13.65 -10.65
N SER A 57 -7.98 -12.59 -11.42
CA SER A 57 -7.10 -12.61 -12.60
C SER A 57 -5.66 -12.95 -12.23
N PHE A 58 -5.18 -12.48 -11.08
CA PHE A 58 -3.86 -12.83 -10.56
C PHE A 58 -3.74 -14.31 -10.20
N GLY A 59 -4.84 -14.96 -9.81
CA GLY A 59 -4.87 -16.37 -9.46
C GLY A 59 -5.30 -16.68 -8.04
N TYR A 60 -5.76 -15.68 -7.28
CA TYR A 60 -6.33 -15.93 -5.96
C TYR A 60 -7.71 -16.57 -6.05
N ASP A 61 -7.99 -17.48 -5.13
CA ASP A 61 -9.35 -17.95 -4.88
C ASP A 61 -10.11 -16.86 -4.12
N ILE A 62 -11.12 -16.29 -4.77
CA ILE A 62 -11.93 -15.21 -4.19
C ILE A 62 -13.31 -15.69 -3.73
N SER A 63 -13.54 -17.00 -3.66
CA SER A 63 -14.85 -17.56 -3.27
C SER A 63 -15.32 -17.09 -1.90
N ASP A 64 -14.38 -16.77 -1.00
CA ASP A 64 -14.68 -16.31 0.36
C ASP A 64 -14.60 -14.79 0.51
N ILE A 65 -14.44 -14.05 -0.57
CA ILE A 65 -14.28 -12.59 -0.54
C ILE A 65 -15.42 -11.95 -1.32
N SER A 66 -16.17 -11.07 -0.66
CA SER A 66 -17.24 -10.31 -1.31
C SER A 66 -16.85 -8.85 -1.55
N VAL A 67 -17.62 -8.15 -2.38
CA VAL A 67 -17.48 -6.71 -2.56
C VAL A 67 -17.67 -5.99 -1.22
N ALA A 68 -18.66 -6.42 -0.44
CA ALA A 68 -18.92 -5.85 0.89
C ALA A 68 -17.71 -6.02 1.82
N ASP A 69 -17.03 -7.16 1.78
CA ASP A 69 -15.81 -7.40 2.58
C ASP A 69 -14.75 -6.37 2.26
N LEU A 70 -14.51 -6.12 0.96
CA LEU A 70 -13.49 -5.16 0.51
C LEU A 70 -13.85 -3.70 0.85
N GLN A 71 -15.08 -3.41 1.20
CA GLN A 71 -15.52 -2.07 1.60
C GLN A 71 -15.60 -1.87 3.11
N THR A 72 -15.65 -2.95 3.89
CA THR A 72 -15.94 -2.87 5.31
C THR A 72 -14.81 -3.32 6.22
N LYS A 73 -13.85 -4.06 5.72
CA LYS A 73 -12.76 -4.61 6.56
C LYS A 73 -11.48 -4.82 5.77
N LYS A 74 -10.36 -4.88 6.49
CA LYS A 74 -9.09 -5.32 5.96
C LYS A 74 -9.22 -6.79 5.54
N VAL A 75 -8.84 -7.09 4.30
CA VAL A 75 -8.88 -8.46 3.75
C VAL A 75 -7.45 -8.98 3.65
N LEU A 76 -7.17 -10.06 4.36
CA LEU A 76 -5.86 -10.71 4.41
C LEU A 76 -5.90 -11.95 3.51
N ILE A 77 -5.04 -11.99 2.49
CA ILE A 77 -4.97 -13.13 1.58
C ILE A 77 -3.65 -13.86 1.80
N ARG A 78 -3.75 -15.15 2.19
CA ARG A 78 -2.62 -15.99 2.58
C ARG A 78 -2.61 -17.30 1.79
N GLN A 79 -2.72 -17.21 0.47
CA GLN A 79 -2.82 -18.38 -0.42
C GLN A 79 -1.47 -18.76 -1.05
N TYR A 80 -0.55 -17.82 -1.16
CA TYR A 80 0.78 -17.99 -1.73
C TYR A 80 1.84 -17.43 -0.79
N ILE A 81 3.11 -17.51 -1.19
CA ILE A 81 4.22 -16.92 -0.42
C ILE A 81 4.02 -15.41 -0.26
N LEU A 82 3.57 -14.75 -1.33
CA LEU A 82 3.22 -13.33 -1.26
C LEU A 82 1.97 -13.15 -0.40
N GLU A 83 2.11 -12.44 0.71
CA GLU A 83 1.00 -12.08 1.57
C GLU A 83 0.43 -10.75 1.11
N THR A 84 -0.86 -10.72 0.81
CA THR A 84 -1.54 -9.54 0.28
C THR A 84 -2.60 -9.06 1.25
N ASP A 85 -2.48 -7.81 1.67
CA ASP A 85 -3.43 -7.17 2.57
C ASP A 85 -4.11 -6.02 1.83
N ILE A 86 -5.43 -6.09 1.71
CA ILE A 86 -6.24 -5.05 1.07
C ILE A 86 -6.93 -4.23 2.16
N HIS A 87 -6.70 -2.92 2.15
CA HIS A 87 -7.20 -2.00 3.15
C HIS A 87 -8.23 -1.04 2.55
N PRO A 88 -9.50 -1.08 2.99
CA PRO A 88 -10.47 -0.02 2.62
C PRO A 88 -10.33 1.22 3.50
N PHE A 89 -9.73 1.06 4.69
CA PHE A 89 -9.48 2.13 5.67
C PHE A 89 -8.09 1.95 6.25
N VAL A 90 -7.44 3.05 6.56
CA VAL A 90 -6.17 3.05 7.28
C VAL A 90 -6.24 4.12 8.37
N LYS A 91 -5.95 3.72 9.60
CA LYS A 91 -5.99 4.61 10.77
C LYS A 91 -5.01 5.78 10.59
N GLY A 92 -5.47 6.98 10.85
CA GLY A 92 -4.65 8.20 10.83
C GLY A 92 -4.66 8.96 9.53
N VAL A 93 -5.20 8.40 8.45
CA VAL A 93 -5.28 9.03 7.14
C VAL A 93 -6.61 8.71 6.46
N THR A 94 -6.94 9.50 5.43
CA THR A 94 -8.04 9.17 4.50
C THR A 94 -7.45 8.78 3.15
N PHE A 95 -8.18 8.00 2.37
CA PHE A 95 -7.73 7.66 1.01
C PHE A 95 -7.54 8.92 0.16
N LYS A 96 -8.45 9.89 0.30
CA LYS A 96 -8.38 11.15 -0.45
C LYS A 96 -7.06 11.89 -0.20
N GLU A 97 -6.61 11.98 1.06
CA GLU A 97 -5.33 12.61 1.42
C GLU A 97 -4.16 11.84 0.83
N VAL A 98 -4.14 10.52 1.03
CA VAL A 98 -3.06 9.66 0.56
C VAL A 98 -2.95 9.70 -0.97
N TRP A 99 -4.09 9.71 -1.66
CA TRP A 99 -4.14 9.84 -3.11
C TRP A 99 -3.60 11.17 -3.59
N LYS A 100 -3.96 12.26 -2.92
CA LYS A 100 -3.47 13.61 -3.24
C LYS A 100 -1.96 13.72 -3.11
N ASN A 101 -1.40 13.09 -2.08
CA ASN A 101 0.03 13.18 -1.74
C ASN A 101 0.87 12.05 -2.35
N LYS A 102 0.25 11.15 -3.09
CA LYS A 102 0.93 9.97 -3.64
C LYS A 102 2.13 10.33 -4.48
N VAL A 103 3.10 9.42 -4.52
CA VAL A 103 4.29 9.57 -5.36
C VAL A 103 4.35 8.42 -6.36
N LYS A 104 4.68 8.75 -7.59
CA LYS A 104 4.75 7.78 -8.68
C LYS A 104 6.08 7.06 -8.66
N GLY A 105 6.04 5.75 -8.87
CA GLY A 105 7.23 4.93 -8.96
C GLY A 105 6.95 3.65 -9.73
N LYS A 106 7.87 2.70 -9.63
CA LYS A 106 7.74 1.41 -10.30
C LYS A 106 8.11 0.26 -9.38
N ILE A 107 7.42 -0.86 -9.57
CA ILE A 107 7.87 -2.16 -9.08
C ILE A 107 7.97 -3.06 -10.30
N GLY A 108 9.19 -3.49 -10.62
CA GLY A 108 9.45 -4.15 -11.90
C GLY A 108 9.11 -3.20 -13.06
N SER A 109 8.29 -3.68 -14.00
CA SER A 109 7.83 -2.88 -15.14
C SER A 109 6.53 -2.10 -14.85
N GLN A 110 5.89 -2.32 -13.69
CA GLN A 110 4.60 -1.73 -13.38
C GLN A 110 4.75 -0.35 -12.75
N GLU A 111 4.10 0.63 -13.35
CA GLU A 111 3.95 1.96 -12.75
C GLU A 111 2.89 1.88 -11.64
N VAL A 112 3.22 2.40 -10.48
CA VAL A 112 2.34 2.38 -9.31
C VAL A 112 2.49 3.67 -8.53
N PHE A 113 1.58 3.89 -7.60
CA PHE A 113 1.65 5.00 -6.65
C PHE A 113 1.98 4.47 -5.27
N PHE A 114 2.89 5.16 -4.61
CA PHE A 114 3.24 4.90 -3.20
C PHE A 114 2.72 6.04 -2.34
N ALA A 115 2.35 5.72 -1.11
CA ALA A 115 2.04 6.76 -0.14
C ALA A 115 3.26 7.65 0.11
N SER A 116 3.03 8.94 0.36
CA SER A 116 4.07 9.88 0.70
C SER A 116 4.72 9.49 2.03
N LEU A 117 5.96 9.95 2.23
CA LEU A 117 6.67 9.73 3.49
C LEU A 117 5.89 10.28 4.69
N ASP A 118 5.30 11.47 4.54
CA ASP A 118 4.49 12.08 5.59
C ASP A 118 3.27 11.23 5.96
N ASP A 119 2.57 10.68 4.96
CA ASP A 119 1.41 9.83 5.20
C ASP A 119 1.80 8.51 5.83
N LEU A 120 2.93 7.92 5.42
CA LEU A 120 3.45 6.70 6.06
C LEU A 120 3.77 6.93 7.54
N ILE A 121 4.33 8.09 7.87
CA ILE A 121 4.60 8.48 9.26
C ILE A 121 3.29 8.60 10.05
N LYS A 122 2.27 9.24 9.50
CA LYS A 122 0.94 9.34 10.13
C LYS A 122 0.34 7.97 10.39
N MET A 123 0.44 7.06 9.43
CA MET A 123 -0.05 5.68 9.58
C MET A 123 0.66 4.95 10.71
N LYS A 124 1.99 5.04 10.79
CA LYS A 124 2.78 4.38 11.83
C LYS A 124 2.50 4.95 13.22
N LYS A 125 2.39 6.28 13.34
CA LYS A 125 2.01 6.93 14.60
C LYS A 125 0.64 6.49 15.07
N SER A 126 -0.33 6.43 14.16
CA SER A 126 -1.71 6.06 14.49
C SER A 126 -1.86 4.59 14.84
N ALA A 127 -1.08 3.71 14.22
CA ALA A 127 -1.06 2.29 14.55
C ALA A 127 -0.55 2.05 15.97
N GLY A 128 0.45 2.80 16.41
CA GLY A 128 0.92 2.84 17.80
C GLY A 128 1.43 1.51 18.36
N ARG A 129 1.70 0.51 17.51
CA ARG A 129 2.17 -0.79 17.96
C ARG A 129 3.66 -0.71 18.32
N ARG A 130 4.06 -1.55 19.27
CA ARG A 130 5.47 -1.63 19.68
C ARG A 130 6.40 -1.90 18.50
N LYS A 131 6.00 -2.80 17.60
CA LYS A 131 6.76 -3.15 16.39
C LYS A 131 6.86 -2.00 15.37
N ASP A 132 6.02 -0.98 15.46
CA ASP A 132 6.03 0.15 14.55
C ASP A 132 7.02 1.24 14.95
N LYS A 133 7.56 1.20 16.17
CA LYS A 133 8.43 2.26 16.70
C LYS A 133 9.74 2.40 15.93
N GLU A 134 10.36 1.29 15.56
CA GLU A 134 11.62 1.32 14.79
C GLU A 134 11.38 1.86 13.38
N ASP A 135 10.34 1.41 12.71
CA ASP A 135 9.98 1.92 11.38
C ASP A 135 9.69 3.43 11.45
N LEU A 136 8.92 3.86 12.46
CA LEU A 136 8.60 5.26 12.65
C LEU A 136 9.86 6.11 12.85
N ARG A 137 10.79 5.64 13.67
CA ARG A 137 12.06 6.33 13.91
C ARG A 137 12.84 6.54 12.62
N ILE A 138 12.92 5.51 11.78
CA ILE A 138 13.64 5.56 10.50
C ILE A 138 12.95 6.48 9.51
N LEU A 139 11.61 6.40 9.42
CA LEU A 139 10.84 7.25 8.51
C LEU A 139 10.99 8.74 8.89
N ILE A 140 10.99 9.07 10.18
CA ILE A 140 11.22 10.43 10.65
C ILE A 140 12.62 10.91 10.28
N LYS A 141 13.64 10.07 10.44
CA LYS A 141 15.02 10.40 10.02
C LYS A 141 15.09 10.70 8.52
N LEU A 142 14.43 9.89 7.70
CA LEU A 142 14.39 10.11 6.25
C LEU A 142 13.73 11.43 5.90
N LYS A 143 12.64 11.77 6.56
CA LYS A 143 11.96 13.05 6.38
C LYS A 143 12.88 14.21 6.72
N ASN A 144 13.55 14.17 7.87
CA ASN A 144 14.47 15.22 8.32
C ASN A 144 15.66 15.37 7.37
N LYS A 145 16.21 14.27 6.86
CA LYS A 145 17.29 14.27 5.88
C LYS A 145 16.87 14.95 4.57
N LYS A 146 15.68 14.65 4.06
CA LYS A 146 15.13 15.27 2.84
C LYS A 146 14.94 16.77 3.02
N GLN A 147 14.43 17.22 4.18
CA GLN A 147 14.26 18.63 4.49
C GLN A 147 15.61 19.36 4.56
N THR A 148 16.61 18.78 5.17
CA THR A 148 17.96 19.34 5.25
C THR A 148 18.57 19.51 3.86
N LEU A 149 18.46 18.49 2.99
CA LEU A 149 18.95 18.58 1.61
C LEU A 149 18.24 19.65 0.81
N THR A 150 16.94 19.82 1.01
CA THR A 150 16.15 20.86 0.33
C THR A 150 16.56 22.26 0.80
N LYS A 151 16.84 22.46 2.09
CA LYS A 151 17.28 23.74 2.64
C LYS A 151 18.67 24.15 2.17
N ASN A 152 19.53 23.19 1.86
CA ASN A 152 20.91 23.43 1.43
C ASN A 152 21.05 23.64 -0.08
N ARG A 153 19.95 23.61 -0.80
CA ARG A 153 19.90 23.95 -2.23
C ARG A 153 19.50 25.42 -2.34
#